data_1c852e954291040784b15936c0c328f3
#
_entry.id   1c852e954291040784b15936c0c328f3
#
_cell.length_a   1.000
_cell.length_b   1.000
_cell.length_c   1.000
_cell.angle_alpha   90.00
_cell.angle_beta   90.00
_cell.angle_gamma   90.00
#
_symmetry.space_group_name_H-M   'P 1'
#
loop_
_entity.id
_entity.type
_entity.pdbx_description
1 polymer ?
#
loop_
_entity_poly.entity_id
_entity_poly.type
_entity_poly.pdbx_seq_one_letter_code
_entity_poly.pdbx_strand_id
1 'polypeptide(L)'
;MCIDFRFRENVQNSLKKIGLKSYDLVVYPGASSSLSSEKHSAFRPLLDAINISQNLHGIKKVVIVDHEDCGVYGGSSSFESFDDEKTAHREKIALARKAIEAETGLPVEGYLAKLDGKLETI
;
A
#
# COMPACT_ATOMS: atom_id res chain seq x y z
N MET A 1 -1.70 4.36 0.92
CA MET A 1 -2.80 3.45 1.27
C MET A 1 -3.99 3.62 0.33
N CYS A 2 -4.94 2.67 0.32
CA CYS A 2 -6.19 2.81 -0.45
C CYS A 2 -7.07 3.97 0.06
N ILE A 3 -7.97 4.45 -0.81
CA ILE A 3 -8.92 5.53 -0.45
C ILE A 3 -10.06 5.07 0.46
N ASP A 4 -10.25 3.77 0.67
CA ASP A 4 -11.38 3.21 1.40
C ASP A 4 -11.45 3.75 2.83
N PHE A 5 -12.51 4.51 3.12
CA PHE A 5 -12.69 5.20 4.39
C PHE A 5 -12.84 4.24 5.58
N ARG A 6 -13.28 2.99 5.35
CA ARG A 6 -13.48 1.97 6.40
C ARG A 6 -12.20 1.65 7.16
N PHE A 7 -11.04 1.81 6.51
CA PHE A 7 -9.74 1.41 7.05
C PHE A 7 -8.90 2.57 7.58
N ARG A 8 -9.27 3.83 7.29
CA ARG A 8 -8.43 5.00 7.58
C ARG A 8 -7.98 5.06 9.03
N GLU A 9 -8.94 5.05 9.97
CA GLU A 9 -8.64 5.21 11.39
C GLU A 9 -7.84 4.02 11.93
N ASN A 10 -8.27 2.79 11.62
CA ASN A 10 -7.60 1.58 12.06
C ASN A 10 -6.16 1.48 11.54
N VAL A 11 -5.92 1.84 10.28
CA VAL A 11 -4.58 1.88 9.70
C VAL A 11 -3.72 2.92 10.42
N GLN A 12 -4.18 4.14 10.59
CA GLN A 12 -3.43 5.19 11.28
C GLN A 12 -3.06 4.80 12.71
N ASN A 13 -4.01 4.22 13.46
CA ASN A 13 -3.78 3.74 14.82
C ASN A 13 -2.77 2.59 14.87
N SER A 14 -2.86 1.65 13.92
CA SER A 14 -1.92 0.53 13.81
C SER A 14 -0.52 0.97 13.43
N LEU A 15 -0.38 1.92 12.51
CA LEU A 15 0.91 2.48 12.13
C LEU A 15 1.59 3.19 13.31
N LYS A 16 0.83 3.92 14.13
CA LYS A 16 1.36 4.53 15.37
C LYS A 16 1.87 3.48 16.36
N LYS A 17 1.12 2.37 16.53
CA LYS A 17 1.51 1.27 17.43
C LYS A 17 2.81 0.59 17.03
N ILE A 18 3.10 0.48 15.72
CA ILE A 18 4.36 -0.07 15.23
C ILE A 18 5.48 0.97 15.09
N GLY A 19 5.28 2.18 15.65
CA GLY A 19 6.32 3.20 15.76
C GLY A 19 6.37 4.22 14.62
N LEU A 20 5.46 4.16 13.63
CA LEU A 20 5.35 5.16 12.58
C LEU A 20 4.56 6.37 13.06
N LYS A 21 5.23 7.35 13.61
CA LYS A 21 4.61 8.54 14.24
C LYS A 21 4.42 9.72 13.28
N SER A 22 5.27 9.82 12.27
CA SER A 22 5.21 10.86 11.24
C SER A 22 5.51 10.28 9.86
N TYR A 23 4.74 10.67 8.87
CA TYR A 23 4.89 10.21 7.49
C TYR A 23 4.13 11.12 6.53
N ASP A 24 4.60 11.20 5.31
CA ASP A 24 3.81 11.74 4.21
C ASP A 24 2.78 10.72 3.79
N LEU A 25 1.55 11.16 3.58
CA LEU A 25 0.44 10.26 3.27
C LEU A 25 -0.01 10.43 1.82
N VAL A 26 0.08 9.34 1.07
CA VAL A 26 -0.52 9.23 -0.26
C VAL A 26 -1.69 8.25 -0.20
N VAL A 27 -2.84 8.66 -0.73
CA VAL A 27 -4.07 7.88 -0.76
C VAL A 27 -4.54 7.74 -2.20
N TYR A 28 -4.65 6.48 -2.68
CA TYR A 28 -5.05 6.21 -4.05
C TYR A 28 -5.85 4.89 -4.16
N PRO A 29 -6.86 4.77 -5.05
CA PRO A 29 -7.61 3.53 -5.22
C PRO A 29 -6.70 2.32 -5.45
N GLY A 30 -6.89 1.24 -4.68
CA GLY A 30 -6.14 -0.01 -4.82
C GLY A 30 -4.66 0.05 -4.41
N ALA A 31 -4.20 1.17 -3.88
CA ALA A 31 -2.84 1.36 -3.36
C ALA A 31 -1.74 0.65 -4.18
N SER A 32 -1.32 -0.58 -3.81
CA SER A 32 -0.26 -1.32 -4.50
C SER A 32 -0.59 -1.65 -5.96
N SER A 33 -1.87 -1.88 -6.28
CA SER A 33 -2.31 -2.20 -7.65
C SER A 33 -1.90 -1.11 -8.64
N SER A 34 -1.96 0.17 -8.22
CA SER A 34 -1.60 1.32 -9.06
C SER A 34 -0.10 1.47 -9.30
N LEU A 35 0.73 0.85 -8.45
CA LEU A 35 2.19 0.81 -8.58
C LEU A 35 2.71 -0.54 -9.11
N SER A 36 1.83 -1.50 -9.40
CA SER A 36 2.21 -2.83 -9.86
C SER A 36 2.44 -2.93 -11.38
N SER A 37 2.15 -1.88 -12.13
CA SER A 37 2.31 -1.85 -13.59
C SER A 37 2.59 -0.45 -14.11
N GLU A 38 3.63 -0.30 -14.89
CA GLU A 38 3.99 0.95 -15.58
C GLU A 38 2.89 1.45 -16.54
N LYS A 39 2.00 0.56 -16.97
CA LYS A 39 0.86 0.91 -17.82
C LYS A 39 -0.28 1.59 -17.07
N HIS A 40 -0.26 1.55 -15.73
CA HIS A 40 -1.28 2.21 -14.92
C HIS A 40 -1.08 3.73 -14.94
N SER A 41 -2.14 4.50 -15.20
CA SER A 41 -2.07 5.96 -15.32
C SER A 41 -1.52 6.67 -14.08
N ALA A 42 -1.71 6.10 -12.88
CA ALA A 42 -1.19 6.64 -11.64
C ALA A 42 0.24 6.17 -11.31
N PHE A 43 0.83 5.23 -12.06
CA PHE A 43 2.14 4.67 -11.75
C PHE A 43 3.20 5.77 -11.62
N ARG A 44 3.38 6.58 -12.67
CA ARG A 44 4.38 7.65 -12.65
C ARG A 44 4.07 8.74 -11.61
N PRO A 45 2.84 9.30 -11.52
CA PRO A 45 2.50 10.26 -10.48
C PRO A 45 2.75 9.78 -9.05
N LEU A 46 2.51 8.50 -8.75
CA LEU A 46 2.76 7.94 -7.42
C LEU A 46 4.26 7.79 -7.12
N LEU A 47 5.06 7.37 -8.10
CA LEU A 47 6.53 7.36 -7.94
C LEU A 47 7.10 8.77 -7.78
N ASP A 48 6.58 9.74 -8.52
CA ASP A 48 6.96 11.14 -8.39
C ASP A 48 6.66 11.70 -6.99
N ALA A 49 5.51 11.34 -6.41
CA ALA A 49 5.18 11.71 -5.03
C ALA A 49 6.18 11.13 -4.01
N ILE A 50 6.62 9.88 -4.20
CA ILE A 50 7.65 9.25 -3.36
C ILE A 50 9.00 9.98 -3.52
N ASN A 51 9.42 10.28 -4.74
CA ASN A 51 10.64 11.03 -5.03
C ASN A 51 10.62 12.43 -4.38
N ILE A 52 9.48 13.13 -4.47
CA ILE A 52 9.30 14.45 -3.83
C ILE A 52 9.45 14.32 -2.31
N SER A 53 8.79 13.35 -1.72
CA SER A 53 8.87 13.09 -0.28
C SER A 53 10.29 12.74 0.17
N GLN A 54 11.01 11.94 -0.63
CA GLN A 54 12.42 11.62 -0.36
C GLN A 54 13.30 12.86 -0.43
N ASN A 55 13.11 13.71 -1.44
CA ASN A 55 13.95 14.89 -1.65
C ASN A 55 13.66 16.01 -0.65
N LEU A 56 12.39 16.25 -0.29
CA LEU A 56 12.00 17.34 0.60
C LEU A 56 12.06 16.96 2.09
N HIS A 57 11.67 15.73 2.42
CA HIS A 57 11.51 15.31 3.82
C HIS A 57 12.51 14.24 4.25
N GLY A 58 13.31 13.72 3.34
CA GLY A 58 14.34 12.72 3.63
C GLY A 58 13.77 11.43 4.21
N ILE A 59 12.63 10.97 3.71
CA ILE A 59 12.01 9.72 4.17
C ILE A 59 13.00 8.55 4.07
N LYS A 60 12.87 7.56 4.94
CA LYS A 60 13.81 6.43 5.04
C LYS A 60 13.25 5.12 4.54
N LYS A 61 11.95 5.05 4.32
CA LYS A 61 11.26 3.88 3.79
C LYS A 61 9.89 4.27 3.24
N VAL A 62 9.33 3.39 2.44
CA VAL A 62 7.95 3.47 1.97
C VAL A 62 7.13 2.37 2.62
N VAL A 63 5.91 2.68 3.05
CA VAL A 63 4.96 1.72 3.59
C VAL A 63 3.75 1.66 2.68
N ILE A 64 3.48 0.48 2.13
CA ILE A 64 2.27 0.22 1.34
C ILE A 64 1.26 -0.47 2.24
N VAL A 65 0.04 0.07 2.28
CA VAL A 65 -1.06 -0.57 3.00
C VAL A 65 -2.21 -0.82 2.04
N ASP A 66 -2.41 -2.08 1.70
CA ASP A 66 -3.61 -2.58 1.04
C ASP A 66 -4.65 -2.96 2.11
N HIS A 67 -5.84 -3.35 1.69
CA HIS A 67 -6.88 -3.78 2.63
C HIS A 67 -7.75 -4.92 2.07
N GLU A 68 -8.29 -5.71 2.96
CA GLU A 68 -9.29 -6.74 2.70
C GLU A 68 -10.54 -6.13 2.04
N ASP A 69 -11.20 -6.87 1.19
CA ASP A 69 -12.43 -6.46 0.49
C ASP A 69 -12.25 -5.19 -0.38
N CYS A 70 -11.11 -5.07 -1.05
CA CYS A 70 -10.82 -3.92 -1.89
C CYS A 70 -11.56 -4.01 -3.24
N GLY A 71 -12.39 -3.00 -3.53
CA GLY A 71 -13.14 -2.93 -4.79
C GLY A 71 -12.28 -2.91 -6.05
N VAL A 72 -11.04 -2.41 -5.98
CA VAL A 72 -10.10 -2.44 -7.12
C VAL A 72 -9.66 -3.88 -7.47
N TYR A 73 -9.71 -4.77 -6.49
CA TYR A 73 -9.44 -6.21 -6.66
C TYR A 73 -10.72 -7.02 -6.90
N GLY A 74 -11.88 -6.35 -6.98
CA GLY A 74 -13.18 -6.99 -7.16
C GLY A 74 -13.92 -7.30 -5.84
N GLY A 75 -13.33 -6.95 -4.70
CA GLY A 75 -13.84 -7.29 -3.37
C GLY A 75 -13.56 -8.74 -2.98
N SER A 76 -13.75 -9.07 -1.70
CA SER A 76 -13.49 -10.42 -1.18
C SER A 76 -14.31 -11.52 -1.89
N SER A 77 -15.51 -11.18 -2.39
CA SER A 77 -16.35 -12.13 -3.11
C SER A 77 -15.78 -12.60 -4.47
N SER A 78 -14.73 -11.95 -4.96
CA SER A 78 -14.04 -12.34 -6.21
C SER A 78 -12.99 -13.44 -5.98
N PHE A 79 -12.76 -13.84 -4.75
CA PHE A 79 -11.78 -14.85 -4.36
C PHE A 79 -12.47 -16.09 -3.76
N GLU A 80 -11.86 -17.25 -3.92
CA GLU A 80 -12.37 -18.49 -3.34
C GLU A 80 -12.18 -18.53 -1.81
N SER A 81 -11.12 -17.86 -1.33
CA SER A 81 -10.78 -17.76 0.09
C SER A 81 -10.06 -16.45 0.42
N PHE A 82 -9.99 -16.15 1.73
CA PHE A 82 -9.16 -15.03 2.21
C PHE A 82 -7.66 -15.22 1.88
N ASP A 83 -7.17 -16.45 1.85
CA ASP A 83 -5.77 -16.73 1.51
C ASP A 83 -5.48 -16.41 0.03
N ASP A 84 -6.44 -16.62 -0.88
CA ASP A 84 -6.33 -16.23 -2.28
C ASP A 84 -6.34 -14.71 -2.44
N GLU A 85 -7.25 -14.02 -1.74
CA GLU A 85 -7.27 -12.55 -1.70
C GLU A 85 -5.94 -12.00 -1.18
N LYS A 86 -5.45 -12.53 -0.07
CA LYS A 86 -4.16 -12.15 0.52
C LYS A 86 -2.99 -12.39 -0.44
N THR A 87 -3.03 -13.48 -1.18
CA THR A 87 -2.01 -13.80 -2.18
C THR A 87 -2.00 -12.79 -3.32
N ALA A 88 -3.17 -12.38 -3.83
CA ALA A 88 -3.29 -11.36 -4.85
C ALA A 88 -2.71 -10.01 -4.39
N HIS A 89 -2.99 -9.60 -3.15
CA HIS A 89 -2.38 -8.40 -2.56
C HIS A 89 -0.87 -8.52 -2.42
N ARG A 90 -0.37 -9.67 -1.95
CA ARG A 90 1.08 -9.92 -1.82
C ARG A 90 1.81 -9.79 -3.15
N GLU A 91 1.26 -10.33 -4.22
CA GLU A 91 1.83 -10.23 -5.56
C GLU A 91 1.90 -8.77 -6.05
N LYS A 92 0.83 -8.00 -5.85
CA LYS A 92 0.81 -6.58 -6.24
C LYS A 92 1.77 -5.73 -5.41
N ILE A 93 1.85 -5.97 -4.11
CA ILE A 93 2.83 -5.31 -3.23
C ILE A 93 4.26 -5.66 -3.65
N ALA A 94 4.54 -6.92 -4.02
CA ALA A 94 5.87 -7.30 -4.49
C ALA A 94 6.28 -6.58 -5.78
N LEU A 95 5.37 -6.42 -6.74
CA LEU A 95 5.61 -5.64 -7.95
C LEU A 95 5.81 -4.15 -7.66
N ALA A 96 4.96 -3.57 -6.82
CA ALA A 96 5.08 -2.18 -6.39
C ALA A 96 6.39 -1.91 -5.65
N ARG A 97 6.79 -2.83 -4.74
CA ARG A 97 8.09 -2.80 -4.05
C ARG A 97 9.24 -2.74 -5.04
N LYS A 98 9.26 -3.66 -6.01
CA LYS A 98 10.31 -3.70 -7.04
C LYS A 98 10.41 -2.38 -7.79
N ALA A 99 9.29 -1.78 -8.17
CA ALA A 99 9.27 -0.50 -8.89
C ALA A 99 9.81 0.65 -8.02
N ILE A 100 9.37 0.73 -6.75
CA ILE A 100 9.80 1.79 -5.83
C ILE A 100 11.29 1.65 -5.51
N GLU A 101 11.76 0.45 -5.18
CA GLU A 101 13.16 0.19 -4.85
C GLU A 101 14.08 0.48 -6.04
N ALA A 102 13.68 0.14 -7.27
CA ALA A 102 14.43 0.44 -8.47
C ALA A 102 14.54 1.95 -8.74
N GLU A 103 13.48 2.70 -8.48
CA GLU A 103 13.43 4.15 -8.72
C GLU A 103 14.16 4.96 -7.63
N THR A 104 13.98 4.58 -6.36
CA THR A 104 14.33 5.43 -5.20
C THR A 104 15.42 4.86 -4.32
N GLY A 105 15.70 3.57 -4.40
CA GLY A 105 16.58 2.85 -3.48
C GLY A 105 16.02 2.71 -2.05
N LEU A 106 14.78 3.15 -1.79
CA LEU A 106 14.18 3.08 -0.46
C LEU A 106 13.60 1.69 -0.18
N PRO A 107 13.80 1.14 1.03
CA PRO A 107 13.16 -0.10 1.43
C PRO A 107 11.64 0.05 1.53
N VAL A 108 10.90 -1.00 1.16
CA VAL A 108 9.44 -1.01 1.13
C VAL A 108 8.88 -2.07 2.06
N GLU A 109 8.01 -1.68 2.98
CA GLU A 109 7.22 -2.58 3.83
C GLU A 109 5.79 -2.67 3.30
N GLY A 110 5.21 -3.87 3.30
CA GLY A 110 3.84 -4.13 2.87
C GLY A 110 2.96 -4.61 4.01
N TYR A 111 1.74 -4.11 4.07
CA TYR A 111 0.73 -4.50 5.05
C TYR A 111 -0.64 -4.70 4.39
N LEU A 112 -1.42 -5.60 4.97
CA LEU A 112 -2.84 -5.80 4.67
C LEU A 112 -3.67 -5.40 5.89
N ALA A 113 -4.52 -4.40 5.73
CA ALA A 113 -5.49 -4.01 6.75
C ALA A 113 -6.74 -4.88 6.64
N LYS A 114 -7.10 -5.56 7.72
CA LYS A 114 -8.21 -6.48 7.78
C LYS A 114 -9.49 -5.81 8.28
N LEU A 115 -10.64 -6.37 7.90
CA LEU A 115 -11.96 -5.91 8.37
C LEU A 115 -12.10 -6.02 9.91
N ASP A 116 -11.37 -6.93 10.54
CA ASP A 116 -11.33 -7.05 12.02
C ASP A 116 -10.45 -5.97 12.70
N GLY A 117 -9.90 -5.02 11.94
CA GLY A 117 -9.07 -3.92 12.44
C GLY A 117 -7.60 -4.25 12.63
N LYS A 118 -7.16 -5.48 12.32
CA LYS A 118 -5.75 -5.87 12.41
C LYS A 118 -4.98 -5.38 11.19
N LEU A 119 -3.70 -5.08 11.39
CA LEU A 119 -2.74 -4.81 10.33
C LEU A 119 -1.77 -6.00 10.26
N GLU A 120 -1.77 -6.69 9.15
CA GLU A 120 -0.96 -7.89 8.93
C GLU A 120 0.19 -7.59 7.97
N THR A 121 1.41 -8.01 8.32
CA THR A 121 2.57 -7.91 7.41
C THR A 121 2.41 -8.89 6.25
N ILE A 122 2.78 -8.45 5.04
CA ILE A 122 2.50 -9.23 3.83
C ILE A 122 3.63 -9.07 2.79
#